data_057a9aaa4a1cb94f19f89af17b006bb4
#
_entry.id   057a9aaa4a1cb94f19f89af17b006bb4
#
_cell.length_a   1.000
_cell.length_b   1.000
_cell.length_c   1.000
_cell.angle_alpha   90.00
_cell.angle_beta   90.00
_cell.angle_gamma   90.00
#
_symmetry.space_group_name_H-M   'P 1'
#
loop_
_entity.id
_entity.type
_entity.pdbx_description
1 polymer ?
#
loop_
_entity_poly.entity_id
_entity_poly.type
_entity_poly.pdbx_seq_one_letter_code
_entity_poly.pdbx_strand_id
1 'polypeptide(L)'
;YSTAGGDVASALAVGCPVIVKAHDSHIGTNALVAEVILEAARKTGMPDGVFSSLNGDGMHTGKQLVLHHLTAAVGFTGSKQGGRALFDLGQQRENPIPVFAEMGSVNPIFILPDKIRSDMKGLAGQLVTSMTMTVGQFCTNPGLLISLKDRYTDALIHELATELKLIPEASMLNAGILKSFQRGVAAIREMNGVIMIHDHPSSEGLRTTPVFATVPAEV
;
A
#
# COMPACT_ATOMS: atom_id res chain seq x y z
N TYR A 1 5.22 1.91 8.81
CA TYR A 1 5.69 2.87 9.85
C TYR A 1 6.23 4.14 9.23
N SER A 2 5.38 4.94 8.60
CA SER A 2 5.81 6.20 7.99
C SER A 2 6.42 7.19 8.99
N THR A 3 6.01 7.17 10.26
CA THR A 3 6.54 8.06 11.31
C THR A 3 8.04 7.89 11.55
N ALA A 4 8.58 6.68 11.41
CA ALA A 4 10.01 6.38 11.50
C ALA A 4 10.52 5.66 10.25
N GLY A 5 9.83 5.81 9.13
CA GLY A 5 10.16 5.16 7.87
C GLY A 5 11.30 5.83 7.11
N GLY A 6 11.54 5.35 5.89
CA GLY A 6 12.62 5.81 5.04
C GLY A 6 12.64 7.31 4.80
N ASP A 7 11.48 7.92 4.57
CA ASP A 7 11.37 9.37 4.31
C ASP A 7 11.85 10.19 5.52
N VAL A 8 11.42 9.81 6.73
CA VAL A 8 11.83 10.49 7.96
C VAL A 8 13.30 10.25 8.26
N ALA A 9 13.76 8.99 8.18
CA ALA A 9 15.13 8.63 8.48
C ALA A 9 16.12 9.29 7.51
N SER A 10 15.83 9.30 6.22
CA SER A 10 16.69 9.92 5.20
C SER A 10 16.76 11.44 5.35
N ALA A 11 15.63 12.11 5.63
CA ALA A 11 15.60 13.54 5.84
C ALA A 11 16.41 13.96 7.07
N LEU A 12 16.23 13.25 8.20
CA LEU A 12 17.01 13.50 9.42
C LEU A 12 18.52 13.21 9.22
N ALA A 13 18.87 12.17 8.48
CA ALA A 13 20.26 11.80 8.21
C ALA A 13 21.04 12.87 7.44
N VAL A 14 20.37 13.67 6.63
CA VAL A 14 20.97 14.79 5.88
C VAL A 14 20.79 16.14 6.58
N GLY A 15 20.29 16.15 7.82
CA GLY A 15 20.14 17.35 8.64
C GLY A 15 18.89 18.18 8.37
N CYS A 16 17.90 17.63 7.69
CA CYS A 16 16.61 18.30 7.46
C CYS A 16 15.67 18.11 8.65
N PRO A 17 15.05 19.16 9.19
CA PRO A 17 13.98 19.02 10.16
C PRO A 17 12.74 18.40 9.49
N VAL A 18 11.99 17.59 10.24
CA VAL A 18 10.87 16.81 9.72
C VAL A 18 9.59 17.10 10.50
N ILE A 19 8.51 17.33 9.78
CA ILE A 19 7.15 17.35 10.32
C ILE A 19 6.39 16.15 9.77
N VAL A 20 5.96 15.24 10.64
CA VAL A 20 5.11 14.10 10.27
C VAL A 20 3.66 14.44 10.52
N LYS A 21 2.82 14.36 9.50
CA LYS A 21 1.37 14.32 9.64
C LYS A 21 0.95 12.86 9.86
N ALA A 22 0.41 12.56 11.02
CA ALA A 22 -0.07 11.21 11.36
C ALA A 22 -1.18 10.75 10.41
N HIS A 23 -1.19 9.45 10.08
CA HIS A 23 -2.33 8.87 9.38
C HIS A 23 -3.53 8.72 10.32
N ASP A 24 -4.72 9.08 9.85
CA ASP A 24 -5.94 9.15 10.66
C ASP A 24 -6.34 7.80 11.28
N SER A 25 -6.00 6.68 10.62
CA SER A 25 -6.24 5.32 11.15
C SER A 25 -5.11 4.80 12.06
N HIS A 26 -4.07 5.60 12.36
CA HIS A 26 -2.85 5.16 13.05
C HIS A 26 -2.31 6.19 14.07
N ILE A 27 -3.18 7.03 14.60
CA ILE A 27 -2.82 8.15 15.49
C ILE A 27 -2.07 7.66 16.73
N GLY A 28 -2.56 6.61 17.40
CA GLY A 28 -1.93 6.09 18.63
C GLY A 28 -0.52 5.54 18.38
N THR A 29 -0.33 4.72 17.35
CA THR A 29 0.99 4.20 16.98
C THR A 29 1.94 5.34 16.59
N ASN A 30 1.44 6.34 15.84
CA ASN A 30 2.24 7.52 15.50
C ASN A 30 2.69 8.28 16.74
N ALA A 31 1.82 8.49 17.73
CA ALA A 31 2.16 9.20 18.96
C ALA A 31 3.29 8.49 19.72
N LEU A 32 3.17 7.17 19.93
CA LEU A 32 4.19 6.37 20.61
C LEU A 32 5.56 6.42 19.91
N VAL A 33 5.55 6.30 18.57
CA VAL A 33 6.81 6.37 17.80
C VAL A 33 7.40 7.79 17.83
N ALA A 34 6.56 8.82 17.75
CA ALA A 34 6.99 10.21 17.83
C ALA A 34 7.65 10.52 19.18
N GLU A 35 7.10 10.03 20.30
CA GLU A 35 7.70 10.16 21.62
C GLU A 35 9.10 9.55 21.68
N VAL A 36 9.29 8.36 21.11
CA VAL A 36 10.61 7.70 21.07
C VAL A 36 11.62 8.51 20.25
N ILE A 37 11.21 9.07 19.11
CA ILE A 37 12.09 9.92 18.29
C ILE A 37 12.46 11.19 19.04
N LEU A 38 11.51 11.86 19.68
CA LEU A 38 11.75 13.07 20.47
C LEU A 38 12.64 12.79 21.68
N GLU A 39 12.48 11.65 22.34
CA GLU A 39 13.37 11.24 23.44
C GLU A 39 14.79 10.98 22.92
N ALA A 40 14.96 10.30 21.79
CA ALA A 40 16.24 10.07 21.16
C ALA A 40 16.93 11.39 20.80
N ALA A 41 16.18 12.32 20.17
CA ALA A 41 16.69 13.65 19.82
C ALA A 41 17.21 14.41 21.05
N ARG A 42 16.46 14.41 22.16
CA ARG A 42 16.90 15.04 23.43
C ARG A 42 18.17 14.37 24.01
N LYS A 43 18.21 13.03 24.01
CA LYS A 43 19.38 12.28 24.54
C LYS A 43 20.66 12.50 23.73
N THR A 44 20.54 12.78 22.44
CA THR A 44 21.67 13.01 21.53
C THR A 44 22.02 14.50 21.34
N GLY A 45 21.33 15.39 22.04
CA GLY A 45 21.58 16.84 21.96
C GLY A 45 21.18 17.47 20.63
N MET A 46 20.20 16.90 19.93
CA MET A 46 19.66 17.50 18.70
C MET A 46 18.91 18.79 19.01
N PRO A 47 18.93 19.77 18.10
CA PRO A 47 18.23 21.03 18.31
C PRO A 47 16.70 20.85 18.39
N ASP A 48 16.05 21.73 19.13
CA ASP A 48 14.60 21.79 19.19
C ASP A 48 13.99 21.98 17.80
N GLY A 49 12.86 21.30 17.55
CA GLY A 49 12.17 21.39 16.26
C GLY A 49 12.76 20.50 15.16
N VAL A 50 13.80 19.69 15.44
CA VAL A 50 14.32 18.73 14.45
C VAL A 50 13.28 17.72 14.01
N PHE A 51 12.35 17.35 14.89
CA PHE A 51 11.23 16.47 14.60
C PHE A 51 9.95 17.00 15.24
N SER A 52 8.86 16.98 14.49
CA SER A 52 7.52 17.32 14.96
C SER A 52 6.49 16.33 14.43
N SER A 53 5.44 16.06 15.20
CA SER A 53 4.34 15.20 14.80
C SER A 53 3.02 15.93 14.96
N LEU A 54 2.18 15.90 13.92
CA LEU A 54 0.88 16.55 13.89
C LEU A 54 -0.23 15.51 13.65
N ASN A 55 -1.30 15.65 14.39
CA ASN A 55 -2.57 14.97 14.13
C ASN A 55 -3.49 15.94 13.36
N GLY A 56 -4.36 15.39 12.54
CA GLY A 56 -5.32 16.16 11.76
C GLY A 56 -5.76 15.37 10.52
N ASP A 57 -6.86 15.79 9.92
CA ASP A 57 -7.35 15.12 8.73
C ASP A 57 -6.37 15.23 7.55
N GLY A 58 -6.35 14.17 6.72
CA GLY A 58 -5.40 14.05 5.63
C GLY A 58 -5.51 15.15 4.59
N MET A 59 -6.72 15.62 4.33
CA MET A 59 -6.96 16.62 3.29
C MET A 59 -6.63 18.05 3.76
N HIS A 60 -7.16 18.45 4.90
CA HIS A 60 -6.96 19.82 5.38
C HIS A 60 -5.54 20.05 5.89
N THR A 61 -5.11 19.25 6.86
CA THR A 61 -3.78 19.38 7.48
C THR A 61 -2.66 19.13 6.47
N GLY A 62 -2.80 18.12 5.61
CA GLY A 62 -1.85 17.85 4.53
C GLY A 62 -1.71 19.02 3.57
N LYS A 63 -2.83 19.59 3.12
CA LYS A 63 -2.83 20.77 2.25
C LYS A 63 -2.14 21.98 2.91
N GLN A 64 -2.45 22.25 4.19
CA GLN A 64 -1.83 23.38 4.93
C GLN A 64 -0.31 23.22 5.05
N LEU A 65 0.16 22.00 5.34
CA LEU A 65 1.60 21.71 5.41
C LEU A 65 2.29 21.92 4.06
N VAL A 66 1.72 21.39 2.97
CA VAL A 66 2.31 21.55 1.64
C VAL A 66 2.35 23.03 1.21
N LEU A 67 1.30 23.80 1.50
CA LEU A 67 1.21 25.20 1.11
C LEU A 67 1.99 26.15 2.05
N HIS A 68 2.45 25.69 3.20
CA HIS A 68 3.20 26.52 4.13
C HIS A 68 4.52 26.99 3.50
N HIS A 69 4.83 28.26 3.59
CA HIS A 69 5.97 28.89 2.90
C HIS A 69 7.34 28.30 3.33
N LEU A 70 7.47 27.80 4.55
CA LEU A 70 8.69 27.17 5.06
C LEU A 70 8.83 25.70 4.67
N THR A 71 7.81 25.06 4.10
CA THR A 71 7.94 23.69 3.63
C THR A 71 8.80 23.65 2.38
N ALA A 72 9.93 22.93 2.45
CA ALA A 72 10.92 22.85 1.38
C ALA A 72 10.74 21.61 0.49
N ALA A 73 10.18 20.52 1.03
CA ALA A 73 9.91 19.28 0.30
C ALA A 73 8.81 18.47 1.00
N VAL A 74 8.20 17.54 0.26
CA VAL A 74 7.19 16.61 0.79
C VAL A 74 7.58 15.18 0.43
N GLY A 75 7.61 14.28 1.43
CA GLY A 75 7.61 12.84 1.27
C GLY A 75 6.21 12.29 1.51
N PHE A 76 5.74 11.38 0.67
CA PHE A 76 4.43 10.77 0.80
C PHE A 76 4.45 9.32 0.33
N THR A 77 3.83 8.45 1.12
CA THR A 77 3.55 7.06 0.72
C THR A 77 2.06 6.80 0.91
N GLY A 78 1.37 6.38 -0.15
CA GLY A 78 -0.07 6.13 -0.06
C GLY A 78 -0.77 5.93 -1.40
N SER A 79 -2.03 6.36 -1.48
CA SER A 79 -2.82 6.20 -2.70
C SER A 79 -2.34 7.11 -3.84
N LYS A 80 -2.53 6.65 -5.09
CA LYS A 80 -2.28 7.45 -6.30
C LYS A 80 -3.02 8.80 -6.25
N GLN A 81 -4.25 8.79 -5.78
CA GLN A 81 -5.05 10.02 -5.67
C GLN A 81 -4.44 11.01 -4.67
N GLY A 82 -4.01 10.53 -3.49
CA GLY A 82 -3.39 11.38 -2.48
C GLY A 82 -2.04 11.92 -2.92
N GLY A 83 -1.17 11.06 -3.46
CA GLY A 83 0.15 11.46 -3.96
C GLY A 83 0.05 12.48 -5.09
N ARG A 84 -0.87 12.27 -6.04
CA ARG A 84 -1.09 13.22 -7.14
C ARG A 84 -1.62 14.57 -6.64
N ALA A 85 -2.56 14.57 -5.70
CA ALA A 85 -3.07 15.79 -5.12
C ALA A 85 -1.99 16.62 -4.40
N LEU A 86 -1.11 15.97 -3.63
CA LEU A 86 0.02 16.64 -2.97
C LEU A 86 1.04 17.16 -3.99
N PHE A 87 1.33 16.37 -5.03
CA PHE A 87 2.22 16.82 -6.12
C PHE A 87 1.68 18.08 -6.79
N ASP A 88 0.41 18.07 -7.20
CA ASP A 88 -0.22 19.21 -7.86
C ASP A 88 -0.21 20.46 -6.95
N LEU A 89 -0.48 20.31 -5.66
CA LEU A 89 -0.38 21.39 -4.68
C LEU A 89 1.05 21.95 -4.57
N GLY A 90 2.05 21.07 -4.51
CA GLY A 90 3.45 21.47 -4.44
C GLY A 90 3.91 22.26 -5.68
N GLN A 91 3.41 21.90 -6.86
CA GLN A 91 3.73 22.58 -8.13
C GLN A 91 2.98 23.89 -8.32
N GLN A 92 1.81 24.07 -7.70
CA GLN A 92 0.99 25.29 -7.80
C GLN A 92 1.42 26.41 -6.86
N ARG A 93 2.42 26.19 -6.00
CA ARG A 93 2.95 27.23 -5.12
C ARG A 93 3.66 28.31 -5.93
N GLU A 94 3.72 29.53 -5.40
CA GLU A 94 4.54 30.63 -5.96
C GLU A 94 6.01 30.17 -6.13
N ASN A 95 6.54 29.47 -5.11
CA ASN A 95 7.82 28.77 -5.18
C ASN A 95 7.56 27.26 -5.13
N PRO A 96 7.54 26.57 -6.28
CA PRO A 96 7.32 25.12 -6.34
C PRO A 96 8.33 24.33 -5.51
N ILE A 97 7.87 23.23 -4.94
CA ILE A 97 8.72 22.33 -4.12
C ILE A 97 8.69 20.91 -4.65
N PRO A 98 9.77 20.11 -4.44
CA PRO A 98 9.77 18.72 -4.77
C PRO A 98 8.76 17.94 -3.89
N VAL A 99 8.02 17.04 -4.53
CA VAL A 99 7.11 16.09 -3.87
C VAL A 99 7.50 14.68 -4.28
N PHE A 100 8.05 13.92 -3.35
CA PHE A 100 8.43 12.52 -3.52
C PHE A 100 7.25 11.65 -3.08
N ALA A 101 6.48 11.16 -4.03
CA ALA A 101 5.27 10.40 -3.75
C ALA A 101 5.38 8.96 -4.26
N GLU A 102 5.47 8.02 -3.32
CA GLU A 102 5.31 6.60 -3.55
C GLU A 102 3.82 6.26 -3.58
N MET A 103 3.32 5.97 -4.75
CA MET A 103 1.91 5.69 -5.01
C MET A 103 1.75 4.23 -5.42
N GLY A 104 0.56 3.68 -5.35
CA GLY A 104 0.20 2.31 -5.62
C GLY A 104 1.12 1.49 -6.54
N SER A 105 1.13 0.19 -6.34
CA SER A 105 1.98 -0.77 -7.07
C SER A 105 1.15 -1.87 -7.70
N VAL A 106 1.73 -2.60 -8.67
CA VAL A 106 1.14 -3.81 -9.26
C VAL A 106 1.99 -5.04 -8.93
N ASN A 107 3.32 -4.88 -8.86
CA ASN A 107 4.29 -5.95 -8.55
C ASN A 107 4.05 -7.22 -9.39
N PRO A 108 4.22 -7.17 -10.71
CA PRO A 108 3.98 -8.33 -11.55
C PRO A 108 4.99 -9.43 -11.27
N ILE A 109 4.50 -10.67 -11.14
CA ILE A 109 5.34 -11.87 -11.00
C ILE A 109 5.25 -12.69 -12.28
N PHE A 110 6.40 -12.92 -12.92
CA PHE A 110 6.52 -13.81 -14.07
C PHE A 110 6.83 -15.23 -13.57
N ILE A 111 5.93 -16.17 -13.83
CA ILE A 111 6.04 -17.54 -13.38
C ILE A 111 6.49 -18.42 -14.55
N LEU A 112 7.70 -18.96 -14.46
CA LEU A 112 8.24 -19.83 -15.48
C LEU A 112 7.74 -21.27 -15.34
N PRO A 113 7.51 -22.00 -16.45
CA PRO A 113 6.95 -23.34 -16.43
C PRO A 113 7.72 -24.34 -15.56
N ASP A 114 9.05 -24.23 -15.52
CA ASP A 114 9.90 -25.13 -14.73
C ASP A 114 9.68 -24.98 -13.22
N LYS A 115 9.41 -23.73 -12.75
CA LYS A 115 9.08 -23.52 -11.33
C LYS A 115 7.74 -24.16 -10.97
N ILE A 116 6.76 -24.06 -11.85
CA ILE A 116 5.44 -24.70 -11.62
C ILE A 116 5.61 -26.23 -11.56
N ARG A 117 6.37 -26.79 -12.51
CA ARG A 117 6.61 -28.24 -12.58
C ARG A 117 7.36 -28.80 -11.37
N SER A 118 8.35 -28.06 -10.88
CA SER A 118 9.21 -28.53 -9.79
C SER A 118 8.56 -28.47 -8.41
N ASP A 119 7.70 -27.47 -8.16
CA ASP A 119 7.16 -27.22 -6.81
C ASP A 119 5.86 -26.40 -6.87
N MET A 120 4.83 -26.95 -7.48
CA MET A 120 3.54 -26.24 -7.65
C MET A 120 2.90 -25.87 -6.32
N LYS A 121 2.82 -26.81 -5.37
CA LYS A 121 2.16 -26.57 -4.07
C LYS A 121 2.91 -25.55 -3.22
N GLY A 122 4.22 -25.68 -3.12
CA GLY A 122 5.04 -24.71 -2.39
C GLY A 122 4.94 -23.30 -3.03
N LEU A 123 4.94 -23.22 -4.35
CA LEU A 123 4.74 -21.97 -5.09
C LEU A 123 3.36 -21.35 -4.80
N ALA A 124 2.27 -22.15 -4.87
CA ALA A 124 0.93 -21.67 -4.58
C ALA A 124 0.81 -21.13 -3.15
N GLY A 125 1.30 -21.87 -2.15
CA GLY A 125 1.30 -21.42 -0.76
C GLY A 125 2.09 -20.12 -0.53
N GLN A 126 3.28 -19.98 -1.16
CA GLN A 126 4.07 -18.75 -1.09
C GLN A 126 3.34 -17.56 -1.73
N LEU A 127 2.75 -17.76 -2.91
CA LEU A 127 2.00 -16.71 -3.61
C LEU A 127 0.78 -16.27 -2.79
N VAL A 128 -0.02 -17.22 -2.28
CA VAL A 128 -1.19 -16.91 -1.47
C VAL A 128 -0.79 -16.19 -0.19
N THR A 129 0.26 -16.62 0.50
CA THR A 129 0.79 -15.92 1.68
C THR A 129 1.18 -14.48 1.35
N SER A 130 1.90 -14.28 0.24
CA SER A 130 2.32 -12.94 -0.19
C SER A 130 1.14 -12.05 -0.58
N MET A 131 0.16 -12.58 -1.33
CA MET A 131 -1.02 -11.84 -1.78
C MET A 131 -1.96 -11.44 -0.64
N THR A 132 -2.03 -12.26 0.42
CA THR A 132 -2.99 -12.06 1.52
C THR A 132 -2.41 -11.40 2.76
N MET A 133 -1.11 -11.17 2.79
CA MET A 133 -0.42 -10.51 3.90
C MET A 133 -1.07 -9.15 4.20
N THR A 134 -1.45 -8.94 5.47
CA THR A 134 -2.17 -7.74 5.92
C THR A 134 -3.42 -7.42 5.06
N VAL A 135 -4.17 -8.46 4.72
CA VAL A 135 -5.38 -8.36 3.86
C VAL A 135 -5.05 -7.76 2.48
N GLY A 136 -3.87 -8.05 1.94
CA GLY A 136 -3.40 -7.52 0.65
C GLY A 136 -3.06 -6.02 0.63
N GLN A 137 -2.94 -5.37 1.80
CA GLN A 137 -2.72 -3.93 1.90
C GLN A 137 -1.24 -3.51 1.96
N PHE A 138 -0.32 -4.42 1.64
CA PHE A 138 1.10 -4.07 1.50
C PHE A 138 1.42 -3.50 0.12
N CYS A 139 2.37 -2.54 0.08
CA CYS A 139 2.91 -2.00 -1.18
C CYS A 139 3.63 -3.05 -2.03
N THR A 140 4.10 -4.14 -1.44
CA THR A 140 4.75 -5.28 -2.10
C THR A 140 3.79 -6.38 -2.53
N ASN A 141 2.48 -6.21 -2.31
CA ASN A 141 1.47 -7.19 -2.70
C ASN A 141 1.53 -7.48 -4.21
N PRO A 142 1.70 -8.76 -4.64
CA PRO A 142 1.64 -9.10 -6.05
C PRO A 142 0.19 -8.97 -6.56
N GLY A 143 -0.04 -8.01 -7.43
CA GLY A 143 -1.35 -7.74 -8.03
C GLY A 143 -1.52 -8.40 -9.40
N LEU A 144 -0.46 -8.96 -9.98
CA LEU A 144 -0.49 -9.60 -11.30
C LEU A 144 0.45 -10.80 -11.34
N LEU A 145 -0.09 -11.96 -11.72
CA LEU A 145 0.69 -13.17 -12.01
C LEU A 145 0.66 -13.43 -13.50
N ILE A 146 1.82 -13.55 -14.13
CA ILE A 146 1.97 -13.76 -15.59
C ILE A 146 2.61 -15.11 -15.83
N SER A 147 1.95 -15.98 -16.59
CA SER A 147 2.43 -17.31 -16.92
C SER A 147 2.09 -17.69 -18.37
N LEU A 148 2.82 -18.62 -18.93
CA LEU A 148 2.47 -19.21 -20.22
C LEU A 148 1.25 -20.10 -20.07
N LYS A 149 0.32 -20.01 -21.01
CA LYS A 149 -0.88 -20.83 -21.01
C LYS A 149 -0.54 -22.28 -21.37
N ASP A 150 -0.57 -23.15 -20.38
CA ASP A 150 -0.39 -24.59 -20.53
C ASP A 150 -1.13 -25.33 -19.40
N ARG A 151 -1.12 -26.68 -19.46
CA ARG A 151 -1.76 -27.54 -18.46
C ARG A 151 -1.21 -27.36 -17.02
N TYR A 152 0.03 -26.92 -16.87
CA TYR A 152 0.64 -26.69 -15.55
C TYR A 152 0.15 -25.37 -14.96
N THR A 153 -0.03 -24.36 -15.79
CA THR A 153 -0.64 -23.09 -15.38
C THR A 153 -2.09 -23.29 -14.98
N ASP A 154 -2.88 -24.08 -15.72
CA ASP A 154 -4.25 -24.41 -15.34
C ASP A 154 -4.30 -25.13 -13.99
N ALA A 155 -3.37 -26.06 -13.75
CA ALA A 155 -3.25 -26.77 -12.47
C ALA A 155 -2.83 -25.81 -11.33
N LEU A 156 -1.91 -24.87 -11.58
CA LEU A 156 -1.52 -23.84 -10.60
C LEU A 156 -2.69 -22.93 -10.24
N ILE A 157 -3.51 -22.51 -11.20
CA ILE A 157 -4.72 -21.71 -10.95
C ILE A 157 -5.67 -22.46 -10.00
N HIS A 158 -5.85 -23.75 -10.23
CA HIS A 158 -6.67 -24.59 -9.36
C HIS A 158 -6.10 -24.72 -7.94
N GLU A 159 -4.79 -24.91 -7.81
CA GLU A 159 -4.11 -24.97 -6.51
C GLU A 159 -4.21 -23.63 -5.76
N LEU A 160 -3.98 -22.49 -6.45
CA LEU A 160 -4.16 -21.15 -5.88
C LEU A 160 -5.60 -20.96 -5.37
N ALA A 161 -6.59 -21.36 -6.15
CA ALA A 161 -8.00 -21.28 -5.73
C ALA A 161 -8.28 -22.14 -4.48
N THR A 162 -7.62 -23.28 -4.37
CA THR A 162 -7.74 -24.19 -3.21
C THR A 162 -7.14 -23.57 -1.97
N GLU A 163 -5.94 -23.03 -2.06
CA GLU A 163 -5.25 -22.35 -0.97
C GLU A 163 -5.99 -21.07 -0.53
N LEU A 164 -6.52 -20.28 -1.48
CA LEU A 164 -7.27 -19.06 -1.17
C LEU A 164 -8.56 -19.32 -0.38
N LYS A 165 -9.20 -20.48 -0.57
CA LYS A 165 -10.38 -20.90 0.22
C LYS A 165 -10.08 -21.11 1.70
N LEU A 166 -8.81 -21.36 2.04
CA LEU A 166 -8.37 -21.56 3.42
C LEU A 166 -8.10 -20.23 4.13
N ILE A 167 -8.03 -19.12 3.39
CA ILE A 167 -7.76 -17.81 3.96
C ILE A 167 -9.04 -17.25 4.60
N PRO A 168 -9.02 -16.98 5.90
CA PRO A 168 -10.19 -16.44 6.58
C PRO A 168 -10.45 -14.98 6.17
N GLU A 169 -11.69 -14.56 6.32
CA GLU A 169 -12.03 -13.14 6.23
C GLU A 169 -11.22 -12.32 7.24
N ALA A 170 -10.73 -11.17 6.80
CA ALA A 170 -9.99 -10.27 7.67
C ALA A 170 -10.39 -8.80 7.44
N SER A 171 -10.18 -7.97 8.45
CA SER A 171 -10.58 -6.57 8.42
C SER A 171 -9.60 -5.70 7.66
N MET A 172 -10.11 -4.90 6.74
CA MET A 172 -9.36 -3.82 6.13
C MET A 172 -9.16 -2.66 7.11
N LEU A 173 -8.16 -1.83 6.85
CA LEU A 173 -7.76 -0.74 7.74
C LEU A 173 -8.90 0.24 8.05
N ASN A 174 -9.72 0.57 7.06
CA ASN A 174 -10.88 1.46 7.22
C ASN A 174 -11.92 1.26 6.09
N ALA A 175 -13.08 1.88 6.28
CA ALA A 175 -14.20 1.78 5.33
C ALA A 175 -13.88 2.38 3.94
N GLY A 176 -13.03 3.40 3.86
CA GLY A 176 -12.62 4.01 2.60
C GLY A 176 -11.82 3.03 1.73
N ILE A 177 -10.91 2.28 2.36
CA ILE A 177 -10.11 1.26 1.68
C ILE A 177 -10.99 0.11 1.22
N LEU A 178 -11.90 -0.39 2.09
CA LEU A 178 -12.84 -1.44 1.72
C LEU A 178 -13.71 -1.03 0.52
N LYS A 179 -14.26 0.19 0.54
CA LYS A 179 -15.06 0.71 -0.57
C LYS A 179 -14.24 0.83 -1.87
N SER A 180 -12.96 1.20 -1.78
CA SER A 180 -12.08 1.26 -2.95
C SER A 180 -11.77 -0.13 -3.49
N PHE A 181 -11.53 -1.12 -2.63
CA PHE A 181 -11.36 -2.51 -3.00
C PHE A 181 -12.62 -3.06 -3.72
N GLN A 182 -13.79 -2.88 -3.13
CA GLN A 182 -15.05 -3.32 -3.72
C GLN A 182 -15.31 -2.71 -5.10
N ARG A 183 -15.01 -1.42 -5.29
CA ARG A 183 -15.11 -0.77 -6.62
C ARG A 183 -14.11 -1.37 -7.61
N GLY A 184 -12.89 -1.68 -7.18
CA GLY A 184 -11.89 -2.33 -8.02
C GLY A 184 -12.34 -3.72 -8.45
N VAL A 185 -12.87 -4.52 -7.53
CA VAL A 185 -13.42 -5.86 -7.84
C VAL A 185 -14.59 -5.76 -8.81
N ALA A 186 -15.53 -4.83 -8.61
CA ALA A 186 -16.63 -4.60 -9.52
C ALA A 186 -16.14 -4.26 -10.94
N ALA A 187 -15.15 -3.36 -11.04
CA ALA A 187 -14.58 -3.00 -12.34
C ALA A 187 -13.90 -4.20 -13.04
N ILE A 188 -13.20 -5.05 -12.30
CA ILE A 188 -12.57 -6.26 -12.84
C ILE A 188 -13.62 -7.24 -13.36
N ARG A 189 -14.74 -7.42 -12.66
CA ARG A 189 -15.84 -8.30 -13.10
C ARG A 189 -16.46 -7.88 -14.44
N GLU A 190 -16.45 -6.58 -14.71
CA GLU A 190 -17.01 -6.01 -15.95
C GLU A 190 -16.02 -6.04 -17.13
N MET A 191 -14.75 -6.37 -16.89
CA MET A 191 -13.75 -6.44 -17.95
C MET A 191 -14.00 -7.65 -18.86
N ASN A 192 -13.91 -7.44 -20.16
CA ASN A 192 -14.08 -8.51 -21.14
C ASN A 192 -12.99 -9.59 -20.96
N GLY A 193 -13.38 -10.85 -21.06
CA GLY A 193 -12.48 -12.00 -20.96
C GLY A 193 -12.02 -12.37 -19.54
N VAL A 194 -12.39 -11.62 -18.51
CA VAL A 194 -12.07 -11.95 -17.13
C VAL A 194 -12.97 -13.08 -16.62
N ILE A 195 -12.35 -14.06 -15.98
CA ILE A 195 -13.02 -15.16 -15.28
C ILE A 195 -12.66 -15.08 -13.79
N MET A 196 -13.68 -14.86 -12.96
CA MET A 196 -13.51 -14.86 -11.50
C MET A 196 -13.32 -16.31 -11.01
N ILE A 197 -12.20 -16.56 -10.34
CA ILE A 197 -11.81 -17.89 -9.82
C ILE A 197 -12.12 -18.01 -8.33
N HIS A 198 -11.79 -16.97 -7.56
CA HIS A 198 -12.11 -16.87 -6.14
C HIS A 198 -12.70 -15.48 -5.88
N ASP A 199 -13.96 -15.44 -5.45
CA ASP A 199 -14.69 -14.19 -5.24
C ASP A 199 -15.85 -14.45 -4.27
N HIS A 200 -15.56 -14.34 -2.99
CA HIS A 200 -16.55 -14.51 -1.92
C HIS A 200 -16.67 -13.20 -1.14
N PRO A 201 -17.62 -12.33 -1.50
CA PRO A 201 -17.79 -11.07 -0.81
C PRO A 201 -18.16 -11.29 0.65
N SER A 202 -17.49 -10.60 1.56
CA SER A 202 -17.89 -10.57 2.95
C SER A 202 -19.12 -9.68 3.13
N SER A 203 -19.98 -10.05 4.05
CA SER A 203 -21.23 -9.36 4.35
C SER A 203 -21.17 -8.49 5.61
N GLU A 204 -20.09 -8.54 6.40
CA GLU A 204 -20.05 -7.90 7.71
C GLU A 204 -18.90 -6.91 7.92
N GLY A 205 -19.27 -5.69 8.28
CA GLY A 205 -18.34 -4.68 8.77
C GLY A 205 -17.26 -4.28 7.78
N LEU A 206 -16.00 -4.28 8.21
CA LEU A 206 -14.82 -3.97 7.38
C LEU A 206 -14.13 -5.21 6.82
N ARG A 207 -14.71 -6.39 6.96
CA ARG A 207 -14.09 -7.65 6.57
C ARG A 207 -14.20 -7.90 5.07
N THR A 208 -13.24 -8.62 4.54
CA THR A 208 -13.22 -9.09 3.16
C THR A 208 -12.39 -10.37 3.03
N THR A 209 -12.60 -11.08 1.93
CA THR A 209 -11.76 -12.19 1.47
C THR A 209 -10.88 -11.72 0.31
N PRO A 210 -9.78 -12.43 0.00
CA PRO A 210 -9.02 -12.16 -1.22
C PRO A 210 -9.88 -12.45 -2.47
N VAL A 211 -9.55 -11.76 -3.56
CA VAL A 211 -10.18 -11.98 -4.87
C VAL A 211 -9.12 -12.42 -5.87
N PHE A 212 -9.43 -13.43 -6.67
CA PHE A 212 -8.55 -13.94 -7.71
C PHE A 212 -9.34 -14.16 -8.99
N ALA A 213 -8.80 -13.63 -10.08
CA ALA A 213 -9.38 -13.75 -11.41
C ALA A 213 -8.30 -14.09 -12.45
N THR A 214 -8.71 -14.63 -13.59
CA THR A 214 -7.83 -14.88 -14.73
C THR A 214 -8.33 -14.14 -15.95
N VAL A 215 -7.39 -13.76 -16.83
CA VAL A 215 -7.68 -13.13 -18.12
C VAL A 215 -6.61 -13.57 -19.12
N PRO A 216 -6.96 -13.91 -20.38
CA PRO A 216 -6.00 -14.13 -21.44
C PRO A 216 -5.24 -12.83 -21.78
N ALA A 217 -3.94 -12.93 -22.10
CA ALA A 217 -3.14 -11.74 -22.46
C ALA A 217 -3.54 -11.09 -23.81
N GLU A 218 -4.38 -11.75 -24.57
CA GLU A 218 -4.84 -11.32 -25.91
C GLU A 218 -6.12 -10.47 -25.86
N VAL A 219 -6.60 -10.10 -24.67
CA VAL A 219 -7.84 -9.35 -24.46
C VAL A 219 -7.56 -7.88 -24.19
#